data_7fe2924e4b0d8a53db5ad095321b9840
#
_entry.id   7fe2924e4b0d8a53db5ad095321b9840
#
_cell.length_a   1.000
_cell.length_b   1.000
_cell.length_c   1.000
_cell.angle_alpha   90.00
_cell.angle_beta   90.00
_cell.angle_gamma   90.00
#
_symmetry.space_group_name_H-M   'P 1'
#
loop_
_entity.id
_entity.type
_entity.pdbx_description
1 polymer ?
#
loop_
_entity_poly.entity_id
_entity_poly.type
_entity_poly.pdbx_seq_one_letter_code
_entity_poly.pdbx_strand_id
1 'polypeptide(L)'
;NDQFWGEEIANAPFVHYPNERWFKPGRKDALPAGILDEYCREIYNPDGELRASHLYDTNSGNTGRGICALPYVRQSDGEVVYFPTNLIDNLFLSNGMSAGNTLVEAQVQCLSEIFERAVKREILEGEIALPDVPHEVLAKYPGIVAGIEELEKQGFPVLVKDASLGGEFPVMCVTLMNPRTGGVFASFGAHPSLEVALERSLTELLQGRSFEGLNDLPRPTFESNAVTEPNNFVEHFIDSSGVVSWRFFSARADFEFVEWDFSGQGENSNADEAATLFGILEDMGKEVYMAVYDQLGATACRILVPDYSEVYPVEDLIWDNTNKALAFRADILNLHRLDDAGLEALLERLEDSELDDYTDIITLIGIEFDENTAWGQLTILEL
;
A
#
# COMPACT_ATOMS: atom_id res chain seq x y z
N ASN A 1 -5.51 -23.29 -3.41
CA ASN A 1 -6.50 -23.18 -4.47
C ASN A 1 -6.28 -24.10 -5.65
N ASP A 2 -5.24 -24.96 -5.61
CA ASP A 2 -5.00 -26.03 -6.61
C ASP A 2 -6.15 -27.05 -6.73
N GLN A 3 -7.18 -26.91 -5.91
CA GLN A 3 -8.35 -27.78 -5.87
C GLN A 3 -9.47 -27.38 -6.83
N PHE A 4 -9.41 -26.17 -7.40
CA PHE A 4 -10.49 -25.63 -8.21
C PHE A 4 -9.99 -25.28 -9.61
N TRP A 5 -10.60 -25.85 -10.63
CA TRP A 5 -10.29 -25.63 -12.05
C TRP A 5 -11.53 -25.29 -12.87
N GLY A 6 -11.44 -24.33 -13.79
CA GLY A 6 -12.48 -24.03 -14.74
C GLY A 6 -13.84 -23.75 -14.10
N GLU A 7 -14.83 -24.57 -14.35
CA GLU A 7 -16.19 -24.42 -13.81
C GLU A 7 -16.24 -24.52 -12.27
N GLU A 8 -15.33 -25.25 -11.64
CA GLU A 8 -15.25 -25.37 -10.18
C GLU A 8 -14.84 -24.03 -9.55
N ILE A 9 -13.86 -23.33 -10.13
CA ILE A 9 -13.47 -21.99 -9.72
C ILE A 9 -14.65 -21.01 -9.92
N ALA A 10 -15.28 -21.04 -11.08
CA ALA A 10 -16.39 -20.14 -11.40
C ALA A 10 -17.59 -20.30 -10.44
N ASN A 11 -17.77 -21.49 -9.86
CA ASN A 11 -18.87 -21.80 -8.94
C ASN A 11 -18.44 -21.89 -7.47
N ALA A 12 -17.17 -21.69 -7.16
CA ALA A 12 -16.68 -21.73 -5.79
C ALA A 12 -17.41 -20.69 -4.93
N PRO A 13 -17.77 -21.02 -3.67
CA PRO A 13 -18.45 -20.11 -2.75
C PRO A 13 -17.43 -19.14 -2.13
N PHE A 14 -16.79 -18.34 -2.96
CA PHE A 14 -15.88 -17.31 -2.45
C PHE A 14 -16.65 -16.23 -1.71
N VAL A 15 -16.21 -15.98 -0.48
CA VAL A 15 -16.66 -14.92 0.41
C VAL A 15 -15.41 -14.21 0.91
N HIS A 16 -15.32 -12.91 0.68
CA HIS A 16 -14.21 -12.12 1.19
C HIS A 16 -14.43 -11.81 2.68
N TYR A 17 -15.65 -11.35 3.01
CA TYR A 17 -16.04 -10.98 4.38
C TYR A 17 -17.51 -11.28 4.64
N PRO A 18 -17.92 -11.50 5.90
CA PRO A 18 -19.29 -11.85 6.25
C PRO A 18 -20.35 -10.81 5.86
N ASN A 19 -19.94 -9.54 5.72
CA ASN A 19 -20.82 -8.41 5.43
C ASN A 19 -20.67 -7.88 3.99
N GLU A 20 -20.02 -8.64 3.10
CA GLU A 20 -19.88 -8.26 1.69
C GLU A 20 -21.22 -8.14 0.99
N ARG A 21 -21.29 -7.27 -0.01
CA ARG A 21 -22.41 -7.13 -0.93
C ARG A 21 -21.97 -7.22 -2.37
N TRP A 22 -22.87 -7.77 -3.19
CA TRP A 22 -22.63 -7.94 -4.62
C TRP A 22 -23.54 -7.01 -5.41
N PHE A 23 -22.94 -6.28 -6.34
CA PHE A 23 -23.61 -5.29 -7.18
C PHE A 23 -23.53 -5.67 -8.64
N LYS A 24 -24.66 -5.60 -9.33
CA LYS A 24 -24.71 -5.81 -10.78
C LYS A 24 -24.32 -4.54 -11.51
N PRO A 25 -23.66 -4.66 -12.68
CA PRO A 25 -23.32 -3.49 -13.50
C PRO A 25 -24.58 -2.72 -13.90
N GLY A 26 -24.43 -1.41 -14.04
CA GLY A 26 -25.46 -0.56 -14.60
C GLY A 26 -25.61 -0.75 -16.12
N ARG A 27 -26.50 0.04 -16.74
CA ARG A 27 -26.66 0.02 -18.19
C ARG A 27 -25.37 0.42 -18.88
N LYS A 28 -24.99 -0.30 -19.95
CA LYS A 28 -23.75 -0.08 -20.71
C LYS A 28 -22.50 -0.12 -19.83
N ASP A 29 -22.45 -1.06 -18.91
CA ASP A 29 -21.34 -1.26 -18.00
C ASP A 29 -21.01 -0.06 -17.08
N ALA A 30 -22.02 0.77 -16.78
CA ALA A 30 -21.86 1.87 -15.84
C ALA A 30 -21.70 1.35 -14.40
N LEU A 31 -21.00 2.12 -13.56
CA LEU A 31 -20.92 1.85 -12.14
C LEU A 31 -22.32 1.79 -11.53
N PRO A 32 -22.66 0.76 -10.74
CA PRO A 32 -23.96 0.65 -10.10
C PRO A 32 -24.16 1.75 -9.05
N ALA A 33 -25.40 2.16 -8.84
CA ALA A 33 -25.74 2.97 -7.69
C ALA A 33 -25.50 2.17 -6.40
N GLY A 34 -24.97 2.83 -5.37
CA GLY A 34 -24.74 2.24 -4.05
C GLY A 34 -23.31 1.74 -3.81
N ILE A 35 -22.42 1.80 -4.81
CA ILE A 35 -20.96 1.70 -4.59
C ILE A 35 -20.34 3.09 -4.71
N LEU A 36 -19.37 3.38 -3.90
CA LEU A 36 -18.66 4.65 -3.83
C LEU A 36 -19.63 5.85 -3.75
N ASP A 37 -19.42 6.73 -2.83
CA ASP A 37 -20.15 8.00 -2.76
C ASP A 37 -19.66 9.02 -3.80
N GLU A 38 -20.21 10.22 -3.77
CA GLU A 38 -19.87 11.26 -4.73
C GLU A 38 -18.40 11.67 -4.62
N TYR A 39 -17.90 11.83 -3.39
CA TYR A 39 -16.50 12.16 -3.12
C TYR A 39 -15.53 11.12 -3.70
N CYS A 40 -15.76 9.85 -3.42
CA CYS A 40 -14.95 8.77 -3.97
C CYS A 40 -15.03 8.67 -5.50
N ARG A 41 -16.22 8.94 -6.09
CA ARG A 41 -16.39 8.91 -7.55
C ARG A 41 -15.65 10.04 -8.26
N GLU A 42 -15.54 11.20 -7.65
CA GLU A 42 -14.73 12.31 -8.19
C GLU A 42 -13.25 11.95 -8.22
N ILE A 43 -12.76 11.18 -7.25
CA ILE A 43 -11.36 10.74 -7.16
C ILE A 43 -11.08 9.57 -8.12
N TYR A 44 -11.89 8.50 -8.07
CA TYR A 44 -11.60 7.26 -8.80
C TYR A 44 -12.18 7.20 -10.21
N ASN A 45 -13.02 8.14 -10.58
CA ASN A 45 -13.66 8.17 -11.89
C ASN A 45 -13.89 9.60 -12.40
N PRO A 46 -12.85 10.49 -12.35
CA PRO A 46 -13.02 11.90 -12.70
C PRO A 46 -13.53 12.11 -14.14
N ASP A 47 -13.05 11.30 -15.07
CA ASP A 47 -13.38 11.39 -16.50
C ASP A 47 -14.55 10.47 -16.92
N GLY A 48 -15.12 9.71 -15.99
CA GLY A 48 -16.19 8.76 -16.26
C GLY A 48 -15.77 7.54 -17.08
N GLU A 49 -14.48 7.20 -17.10
CA GLU A 49 -13.92 6.08 -17.87
C GLU A 49 -13.94 4.75 -17.10
N LEU A 50 -13.99 4.80 -15.76
CA LEU A 50 -14.09 3.60 -14.93
C LEU A 50 -15.43 2.89 -15.18
N ARG A 51 -15.35 1.62 -15.54
CA ARG A 51 -16.49 0.75 -15.86
C ARG A 51 -16.71 -0.27 -14.75
N ALA A 52 -17.92 -0.80 -14.66
CA ALA A 52 -18.24 -1.84 -13.70
C ALA A 52 -17.37 -3.10 -13.91
N SER A 53 -17.05 -3.44 -15.15
CA SER A 53 -16.17 -4.56 -15.49
C SER A 53 -14.74 -4.42 -14.96
N HIS A 54 -14.23 -3.21 -14.79
CA HIS A 54 -12.92 -2.99 -14.15
C HIS A 54 -12.91 -3.37 -12.66
N LEU A 55 -14.08 -3.46 -12.04
CA LEU A 55 -14.25 -3.70 -10.60
C LEU A 55 -14.84 -5.07 -10.27
N TYR A 56 -14.98 -5.97 -11.27
CA TYR A 56 -15.48 -7.32 -11.02
C TYR A 56 -14.52 -8.09 -10.12
N ASP A 57 -15.09 -8.93 -9.29
CA ASP A 57 -14.30 -9.88 -8.50
C ASP A 57 -13.77 -11.00 -9.41
N THR A 58 -12.46 -10.97 -9.66
CA THR A 58 -11.78 -12.02 -10.43
C THR A 58 -11.41 -13.23 -9.60
N ASN A 59 -11.29 -13.07 -8.29
CA ASN A 59 -10.87 -14.15 -7.39
C ASN A 59 -11.92 -15.26 -7.31
N SER A 60 -13.22 -14.93 -7.38
CA SER A 60 -14.28 -15.95 -7.44
C SER A 60 -14.36 -16.65 -8.80
N GLY A 61 -13.73 -16.12 -9.84
CA GLY A 61 -13.86 -16.60 -11.20
C GLY A 61 -15.26 -16.45 -11.82
N ASN A 62 -16.23 -15.97 -11.07
CA ASN A 62 -17.61 -15.83 -11.50
C ASN A 62 -17.99 -14.37 -11.75
N THR A 63 -17.64 -13.86 -12.94
CA THR A 63 -18.00 -12.51 -13.38
C THR A 63 -19.51 -12.25 -13.41
N GLY A 64 -20.32 -13.32 -13.50
CA GLY A 64 -21.77 -13.25 -13.42
C GLY A 64 -22.28 -12.77 -12.05
N ARG A 65 -21.49 -12.87 -10.99
CA ARG A 65 -21.83 -12.28 -9.68
C ARG A 65 -21.75 -10.75 -9.71
N GLY A 66 -20.82 -10.18 -10.46
CA GLY A 66 -20.58 -8.74 -10.59
C GLY A 66 -19.52 -8.23 -9.64
N ILE A 67 -19.75 -7.06 -9.05
CA ILE A 67 -18.80 -6.37 -8.18
C ILE A 67 -19.05 -6.82 -6.73
N CYS A 68 -18.03 -7.38 -6.08
CA CYS A 68 -18.00 -7.57 -4.64
C CYS A 68 -17.59 -6.25 -3.98
N ALA A 69 -18.30 -5.80 -2.96
CA ALA A 69 -17.96 -4.59 -2.23
C ALA A 69 -18.19 -4.75 -0.73
N LEU A 70 -17.35 -4.06 0.05
CA LEU A 70 -17.33 -4.08 1.50
C LEU A 70 -17.88 -2.76 2.06
N PRO A 71 -18.63 -2.81 3.18
CA PRO A 71 -19.14 -1.61 3.82
C PRO A 71 -18.06 -0.93 4.67
N TYR A 72 -17.87 0.34 4.44
CA TYR A 72 -17.08 1.24 5.27
C TYR A 72 -17.96 2.35 5.82
N VAL A 73 -17.72 2.79 7.03
CA VAL A 73 -18.42 3.90 7.66
C VAL A 73 -17.61 5.18 7.43
N ARG A 74 -18.21 6.16 6.74
CA ARG A 74 -17.63 7.50 6.61
C ARG A 74 -17.64 8.17 7.97
N GLN A 75 -16.48 8.68 8.40
CA GLN A 75 -16.32 9.16 9.77
C GLN A 75 -16.98 10.54 10.03
N SER A 76 -17.15 11.34 8.98
CA SER A 76 -17.75 12.68 9.10
C SER A 76 -19.24 12.66 9.46
N ASP A 77 -20.01 11.65 9.00
CA ASP A 77 -21.47 11.60 9.19
C ASP A 77 -22.04 10.22 9.52
N GLY A 78 -21.22 9.18 9.51
CA GLY A 78 -21.63 7.81 9.82
C GLY A 78 -22.35 7.09 8.67
N GLU A 79 -22.36 7.64 7.44
CA GLU A 79 -22.95 6.95 6.28
C GLU A 79 -22.13 5.72 5.90
N VAL A 80 -22.83 4.65 5.50
CA VAL A 80 -22.21 3.42 5.02
C VAL A 80 -21.98 3.50 3.51
N VAL A 81 -20.72 3.47 3.12
CA VAL A 81 -20.27 3.48 1.72
C VAL A 81 -19.67 2.14 1.36
N TYR A 82 -20.04 1.58 0.21
CA TYR A 82 -19.53 0.29 -0.26
C TYR A 82 -18.35 0.48 -1.21
N PHE A 83 -17.19 -0.02 -0.80
CA PHE A 83 -15.97 -0.01 -1.61
C PHE A 83 -15.78 -1.35 -2.30
N PRO A 84 -15.61 -1.40 -3.63
CA PRO A 84 -15.28 -2.61 -4.36
C PRO A 84 -14.00 -3.25 -3.83
N THR A 85 -14.01 -4.57 -3.62
CA THR A 85 -12.81 -5.31 -3.20
C THR A 85 -11.68 -5.15 -4.20
N ASN A 86 -11.99 -5.19 -5.48
CA ASN A 86 -11.01 -4.99 -6.54
C ASN A 86 -10.32 -3.61 -6.45
N LEU A 87 -11.07 -2.53 -6.20
CA LEU A 87 -10.49 -1.20 -5.98
C LEU A 87 -9.53 -1.21 -4.77
N ILE A 88 -9.98 -1.82 -3.67
CA ILE A 88 -9.19 -1.91 -2.44
C ILE A 88 -7.88 -2.67 -2.70
N ASP A 89 -7.96 -3.79 -3.38
CA ASP A 89 -6.81 -4.68 -3.63
C ASP A 89 -5.83 -4.08 -4.65
N ASN A 90 -6.32 -3.34 -5.65
CA ASN A 90 -5.47 -2.70 -6.66
C ASN A 90 -4.82 -1.40 -6.19
N LEU A 91 -5.44 -0.63 -5.29
CA LEU A 91 -4.89 0.68 -4.92
C LEU A 91 -4.29 0.72 -3.51
N PHE A 92 -4.91 0.04 -2.56
CA PHE A 92 -4.54 0.20 -1.15
C PHE A 92 -3.70 -0.94 -0.59
N LEU A 93 -3.77 -2.14 -1.18
CA LEU A 93 -3.13 -3.35 -0.66
C LEU A 93 -3.45 -3.55 0.85
N SER A 94 -2.41 -3.62 1.70
CA SER A 94 -2.53 -3.73 3.15
C SER A 94 -2.48 -2.38 3.88
N ASN A 95 -2.31 -1.26 3.17
CA ASN A 95 -2.21 0.04 3.82
C ASN A 95 -3.47 0.37 4.65
N GLY A 96 -3.26 0.90 5.84
CA GLY A 96 -4.34 1.25 6.77
C GLY A 96 -5.05 0.05 7.40
N MET A 97 -4.40 -1.11 7.50
CA MET A 97 -4.92 -2.30 8.19
C MET A 97 -4.17 -2.55 9.48
N SER A 98 -4.89 -2.73 10.58
CA SER A 98 -4.28 -3.08 11.84
C SER A 98 -5.24 -3.81 12.77
N ALA A 99 -4.66 -4.49 13.77
CA ALA A 99 -5.38 -5.10 14.87
C ALA A 99 -4.78 -4.66 16.21
N GLY A 100 -5.61 -4.65 17.24
CA GLY A 100 -5.21 -4.29 18.60
C GLY A 100 -6.10 -4.96 19.64
N ASN A 101 -5.79 -4.72 20.91
CA ASN A 101 -6.64 -5.17 22.01
C ASN A 101 -7.92 -4.34 22.11
N THR A 102 -7.88 -3.13 21.57
CA THR A 102 -9.03 -2.21 21.47
C THR A 102 -9.11 -1.60 20.08
N LEU A 103 -10.30 -1.10 19.70
CA LEU A 103 -10.48 -0.41 18.43
C LEU A 103 -9.55 0.82 18.32
N VAL A 104 -9.42 1.57 19.40
CA VAL A 104 -8.62 2.82 19.40
C VAL A 104 -7.14 2.51 19.17
N GLU A 105 -6.62 1.43 19.76
CA GLU A 105 -5.26 0.94 19.52
C GLU A 105 -5.04 0.59 18.04
N ALA A 106 -5.99 -0.15 17.45
CA ALA A 106 -5.98 -0.46 16.03
C ALA A 106 -6.04 0.80 15.15
N GLN A 107 -6.85 1.79 15.52
CA GLN A 107 -6.96 3.07 14.81
C GLN A 107 -5.64 3.86 14.81
N VAL A 108 -4.98 4.00 15.96
CA VAL A 108 -3.68 4.67 16.06
C VAL A 108 -2.66 4.00 15.15
N GLN A 109 -2.62 2.67 15.15
CA GLN A 109 -1.71 1.91 14.31
C GLN A 109 -2.01 2.09 12.81
N CYS A 110 -3.29 1.99 12.41
CA CYS A 110 -3.71 2.21 11.02
C CYS A 110 -3.33 3.60 10.51
N LEU A 111 -3.67 4.63 11.30
CA LEU A 111 -3.42 6.03 10.92
C LEU A 111 -1.92 6.32 10.88
N SER A 112 -1.15 5.80 11.85
CA SER A 112 0.31 5.93 11.85
C SER A 112 0.91 5.35 10.56
N GLU A 113 0.50 4.16 10.14
CA GLU A 113 0.98 3.56 8.89
C GLU A 113 0.59 4.40 7.67
N ILE A 114 -0.64 4.92 7.63
CA ILE A 114 -1.09 5.80 6.54
C ILE A 114 -0.21 7.05 6.46
N PHE A 115 0.04 7.73 7.58
CA PHE A 115 0.90 8.92 7.62
C PHE A 115 2.35 8.59 7.24
N GLU A 116 2.89 7.51 7.76
CA GLU A 116 4.24 7.05 7.43
C GLU A 116 4.42 6.91 5.92
N ARG A 117 3.51 6.20 5.26
CA ARG A 117 3.58 5.91 3.83
C ARG A 117 3.31 7.12 2.97
N ALA A 118 2.30 7.93 3.30
CA ALA A 118 1.96 9.14 2.56
C ALA A 118 3.07 10.19 2.64
N VAL A 119 3.60 10.44 3.83
CA VAL A 119 4.70 11.40 4.03
C VAL A 119 6.00 10.88 3.41
N LYS A 120 6.30 9.58 3.52
CA LYS A 120 7.43 8.97 2.82
C LYS A 120 7.35 9.18 1.32
N ARG A 121 6.16 8.96 0.73
CA ARG A 121 5.91 9.19 -0.69
C ARG A 121 6.15 10.66 -1.06
N GLU A 122 5.59 11.60 -0.31
CA GLU A 122 5.77 13.04 -0.55
C GLU A 122 7.25 13.45 -0.50
N ILE A 123 8.01 12.93 0.47
CA ILE A 123 9.45 13.18 0.61
C ILE A 123 10.22 12.64 -0.60
N LEU A 124 9.88 11.45 -1.08
CA LEU A 124 10.54 10.82 -2.23
C LEU A 124 10.19 11.55 -3.53
N GLU A 125 8.90 11.82 -3.79
CA GLU A 125 8.42 12.54 -4.98
C GLU A 125 9.00 13.96 -5.06
N GLY A 126 9.04 14.66 -3.92
CA GLY A 126 9.60 16.01 -3.82
C GLY A 126 11.12 16.03 -3.76
N GLU A 127 11.79 14.88 -3.67
CA GLU A 127 13.23 14.76 -3.40
C GLU A 127 13.64 15.67 -2.23
N ILE A 128 12.87 15.68 -1.15
CA ILE A 128 13.00 16.62 -0.03
C ILE A 128 14.25 16.29 0.79
N ALA A 129 15.07 17.31 1.04
CA ALA A 129 16.23 17.20 1.92
C ALA A 129 15.81 17.39 3.38
N LEU A 130 15.87 16.32 4.17
CA LEU A 130 15.43 16.30 5.55
C LEU A 130 16.49 16.85 6.51
N PRO A 131 16.11 17.63 7.55
CA PRO A 131 17.02 18.06 8.58
C PRO A 131 17.43 16.91 9.50
N ASP A 132 18.65 16.97 10.01
CA ASP A 132 19.13 16.05 11.04
C ASP A 132 18.46 16.37 12.39
N VAL A 133 18.12 15.33 13.15
CA VAL A 133 17.64 15.50 14.54
C VAL A 133 18.83 15.91 15.41
N PRO A 134 18.74 17.02 16.17
CA PRO A 134 19.81 17.47 17.05
C PRO A 134 20.20 16.43 18.10
N HIS A 135 21.49 16.29 18.39
CA HIS A 135 21.97 15.33 19.37
C HIS A 135 21.37 15.52 20.76
N GLU A 136 21.12 16.78 21.18
CA GLU A 136 20.46 17.10 22.44
C GLU A 136 19.01 16.59 22.52
N VAL A 137 18.33 16.45 21.40
CA VAL A 137 16.97 15.86 21.34
C VAL A 137 17.09 14.35 21.46
N LEU A 138 17.96 13.71 20.67
CA LEU A 138 18.17 12.25 20.75
C LEU A 138 18.63 11.81 22.13
N ALA A 139 19.46 12.61 22.82
CA ALA A 139 19.95 12.32 24.17
C ALA A 139 18.83 12.18 25.23
N LYS A 140 17.62 12.66 24.93
CA LYS A 140 16.43 12.47 25.79
C LYS A 140 15.93 11.02 25.76
N TYR A 141 16.29 10.24 24.73
CA TYR A 141 15.83 8.88 24.45
C TYR A 141 16.99 7.87 24.48
N PRO A 142 17.47 7.47 25.68
CA PRO A 142 18.68 6.65 25.80
C PRO A 142 18.56 5.27 25.15
N GLY A 143 17.34 4.71 25.04
CA GLY A 143 17.10 3.47 24.33
C GLY A 143 17.38 3.58 22.81
N ILE A 144 16.97 4.67 22.21
CA ILE A 144 17.22 4.99 20.80
C ILE A 144 18.72 5.18 20.56
N VAL A 145 19.37 5.98 21.41
CA VAL A 145 20.81 6.20 21.31
C VAL A 145 21.58 4.88 21.41
N ALA A 146 21.24 4.02 22.34
CA ALA A 146 21.87 2.70 22.50
C ALA A 146 21.69 1.81 21.26
N GLY A 147 20.51 1.81 20.65
CA GLY A 147 20.24 1.09 19.40
C GLY A 147 21.08 1.61 18.23
N ILE A 148 21.18 2.93 18.07
CA ILE A 148 22.04 3.56 17.05
C ILE A 148 23.52 3.19 17.26
N GLU A 149 24.03 3.34 18.49
CA GLU A 149 25.41 2.97 18.83
C GLU A 149 25.73 1.50 18.54
N GLU A 150 24.77 0.61 18.71
CA GLU A 150 24.99 -0.82 18.42
C GLU A 150 25.12 -1.07 16.91
N LEU A 151 24.33 -0.42 16.07
CA LEU A 151 24.45 -0.49 14.61
C LEU A 151 25.80 0.12 14.15
N GLU A 152 26.20 1.25 14.71
CA GLU A 152 27.46 1.89 14.40
C GLU A 152 28.66 1.03 14.81
N LYS A 153 28.62 0.31 15.93
CA LYS A 153 29.64 -0.68 16.34
C LYS A 153 29.78 -1.82 15.33
N GLN A 154 28.69 -2.17 14.64
CA GLN A 154 28.73 -3.16 13.56
C GLN A 154 29.28 -2.56 12.25
N GLY A 155 29.58 -1.28 12.22
CA GLY A 155 30.18 -0.58 11.09
C GLY A 155 29.19 0.07 10.12
N PHE A 156 27.94 0.24 10.52
CA PHE A 156 26.91 0.89 9.72
C PHE A 156 26.60 2.29 10.28
N PRO A 157 27.02 3.37 9.61
CA PRO A 157 26.59 4.72 9.97
C PRO A 157 25.07 4.87 9.93
N VAL A 158 24.53 5.52 10.95
CA VAL A 158 23.11 5.78 11.10
C VAL A 158 22.87 7.29 11.12
N LEU A 159 21.90 7.76 10.33
CA LEU A 159 21.44 9.14 10.35
C LEU A 159 19.98 9.17 10.81
N VAL A 160 19.67 10.06 11.75
CA VAL A 160 18.31 10.28 12.22
C VAL A 160 17.82 11.62 11.70
N LYS A 161 16.73 11.59 10.95
CA LYS A 161 16.20 12.75 10.25
C LYS A 161 14.75 13.02 10.64
N ASP A 162 14.43 14.29 10.70
CA ASP A 162 13.04 14.72 10.88
C ASP A 162 12.27 14.61 9.55
N ALA A 163 11.26 13.77 9.51
CA ALA A 163 10.40 13.58 8.38
C ALA A 163 9.02 14.24 8.58
N SER A 164 8.89 15.12 9.59
CA SER A 164 7.62 15.75 9.95
C SER A 164 7.16 16.84 8.99
N LEU A 165 7.96 17.18 7.97
CA LEU A 165 7.74 18.28 7.04
C LEU A 165 7.50 19.63 7.76
N GLY A 166 8.37 19.91 8.77
CA GLY A 166 8.28 21.15 9.56
C GLY A 166 7.34 21.07 10.74
N GLY A 167 7.03 19.88 11.23
CA GLY A 167 6.13 19.64 12.36
C GLY A 167 4.65 19.49 11.98
N GLU A 168 4.37 19.26 10.69
CA GLU A 168 3.00 19.04 10.21
C GLU A 168 2.53 17.60 10.42
N PHE A 169 3.44 16.63 10.37
CA PHE A 169 3.12 15.21 10.47
C PHE A 169 3.95 14.48 11.54
N PRO A 170 3.39 13.45 12.20
CA PRO A 170 4.07 12.71 13.26
C PRO A 170 5.00 11.62 12.70
N VAL A 171 5.95 11.99 11.83
CA VAL A 171 6.79 11.04 11.10
C VAL A 171 8.27 11.31 11.32
N MET A 172 9.04 10.25 11.55
CA MET A 172 10.49 10.27 11.67
C MET A 172 11.13 9.36 10.62
N CYS A 173 12.41 9.58 10.34
CA CYS A 173 13.18 8.73 9.45
C CYS A 173 14.53 8.38 10.08
N VAL A 174 14.88 7.10 10.03
CA VAL A 174 16.22 6.61 10.37
C VAL A 174 16.83 5.95 9.14
N THR A 175 18.02 6.38 8.77
CA THR A 175 18.72 5.91 7.57
C THR A 175 19.97 5.14 7.96
N LEU A 176 20.12 3.95 7.42
CA LEU A 176 21.32 3.14 7.56
C LEU A 176 22.10 3.16 6.25
N MET A 177 23.42 3.36 6.35
CA MET A 177 24.32 3.36 5.19
C MET A 177 25.27 2.18 5.24
N ASN A 178 25.47 1.51 4.12
CA ASN A 178 26.50 0.49 4.00
C ASN A 178 27.80 1.13 3.46
N PRO A 179 28.85 1.28 4.27
CA PRO A 179 30.06 2.00 3.85
C PRO A 179 30.85 1.24 2.78
N ARG A 180 30.61 -0.05 2.59
CA ARG A 180 31.30 -0.89 1.59
C ARG A 180 30.71 -0.76 0.21
N THR A 181 29.37 -0.74 0.13
CA THR A 181 28.63 -0.70 -1.14
C THR A 181 28.16 0.70 -1.49
N GLY A 182 27.97 1.57 -0.51
CA GLY A 182 27.30 2.86 -0.64
C GLY A 182 25.79 2.74 -0.71
N GLY A 183 25.24 1.53 -0.49
CA GLY A 183 23.79 1.31 -0.42
C GLY A 183 23.19 1.94 0.82
N VAL A 184 21.95 2.34 0.72
CA VAL A 184 21.20 3.04 1.77
C VAL A 184 19.86 2.39 1.98
N PHE A 185 19.46 2.32 3.25
CA PHE A 185 18.12 1.96 3.66
C PHE A 185 17.52 3.10 4.47
N ALA A 186 16.38 3.63 4.04
CA ALA A 186 15.66 4.68 4.72
C ALA A 186 14.36 4.11 5.31
N SER A 187 14.36 3.92 6.63
CA SER A 187 13.20 3.49 7.39
C SER A 187 12.44 4.69 7.91
N PHE A 188 11.14 4.68 7.73
CA PHE A 188 10.24 5.69 8.28
C PHE A 188 9.43 5.08 9.41
N GLY A 189 8.96 5.90 10.32
CA GLY A 189 8.08 5.48 11.41
C GLY A 189 7.23 6.65 11.85
N ALA A 190 5.95 6.39 12.03
CA ALA A 190 4.99 7.40 12.47
C ALA A 190 4.33 7.00 13.77
N HIS A 191 4.16 7.98 14.65
CA HIS A 191 3.38 7.88 15.88
C HIS A 191 3.21 9.29 16.48
N PRO A 192 2.10 9.60 17.15
CA PRO A 192 1.95 10.88 17.85
C PRO A 192 3.06 11.21 18.86
N SER A 193 3.66 10.21 19.51
CA SER A 193 4.85 10.36 20.33
C SER A 193 6.12 10.26 19.50
N LEU A 194 6.98 11.28 19.55
CA LEU A 194 8.27 11.32 18.84
C LEU A 194 9.17 10.14 19.23
N GLU A 195 9.20 9.75 20.52
CA GLU A 195 9.97 8.60 21.00
C GLU A 195 9.54 7.32 20.29
N VAL A 196 8.24 7.06 20.22
CA VAL A 196 7.68 5.86 19.58
C VAL A 196 7.90 5.89 18.07
N ALA A 197 7.76 7.04 17.42
CA ALA A 197 8.07 7.19 16.00
C ALA A 197 9.54 6.86 15.69
N LEU A 198 10.49 7.32 16.53
CA LEU A 198 11.90 6.98 16.42
C LEU A 198 12.16 5.51 16.67
N GLU A 199 11.54 4.92 17.72
CA GLU A 199 11.67 3.49 18.02
C GLU A 199 11.21 2.61 16.86
N ARG A 200 10.06 2.93 16.25
CA ARG A 200 9.55 2.24 15.05
C ARG A 200 10.54 2.33 13.90
N SER A 201 10.98 3.55 13.55
CA SER A 201 11.93 3.76 12.47
C SER A 201 13.23 2.96 12.69
N LEU A 202 13.71 2.85 13.93
CA LEU A 202 14.93 2.12 14.27
C LEU A 202 14.73 0.60 14.23
N THR A 203 13.62 0.09 14.74
CA THR A 203 13.35 -1.35 14.80
C THR A 203 13.09 -1.94 13.42
N GLU A 204 12.54 -1.17 12.50
CA GLU A 204 12.27 -1.62 11.13
C GLU A 204 13.53 -1.69 10.25
N LEU A 205 14.63 -1.04 10.63
CA LEU A 205 15.88 -1.08 9.85
C LEU A 205 16.41 -2.48 9.53
N LEU A 206 16.16 -3.44 10.43
CA LEU A 206 16.62 -4.83 10.29
C LEU A 206 15.48 -5.84 10.18
N GLN A 207 14.25 -5.38 10.10
CA GLN A 207 13.09 -6.30 10.03
C GLN A 207 13.20 -7.22 8.81
N GLY A 208 13.25 -8.52 9.08
CA GLY A 208 13.36 -9.54 8.03
C GLY A 208 14.72 -9.62 7.32
N ARG A 209 15.74 -8.85 7.75
CA ARG A 209 17.05 -8.80 7.10
C ARG A 209 18.19 -9.20 8.02
N SER A 210 19.14 -9.90 7.44
CA SER A 210 20.47 -10.09 8.05
C SER A 210 21.41 -8.97 7.66
N PHE A 211 22.52 -8.78 8.40
CA PHE A 211 23.57 -7.82 8.00
C PHE A 211 24.17 -8.14 6.62
N GLU A 212 24.11 -9.37 6.15
CA GLU A 212 24.56 -9.75 4.81
C GLU A 212 23.62 -9.20 3.74
N GLY A 213 22.30 -9.22 3.96
CA GLY A 213 21.30 -8.65 3.05
C GLY A 213 21.43 -7.13 2.85
N LEU A 214 22.11 -6.43 3.76
CA LEU A 214 22.40 -5.00 3.57
C LEU A 214 23.43 -4.71 2.46
N ASN A 215 24.06 -5.72 1.89
CA ASN A 215 25.00 -5.52 0.76
C ASN A 215 24.26 -5.29 -0.57
N ASP A 216 23.01 -5.70 -0.67
CA ASP A 216 22.20 -5.61 -1.88
C ASP A 216 21.35 -4.34 -1.94
N LEU A 217 21.46 -3.48 -0.93
CA LEU A 217 20.74 -2.20 -0.90
C LEU A 217 21.16 -1.28 -2.06
N PRO A 218 20.21 -0.58 -2.69
CA PRO A 218 20.49 0.34 -3.77
C PRO A 218 21.30 1.54 -3.28
N ARG A 219 22.10 2.10 -4.18
CA ARG A 219 22.78 3.38 -3.93
C ARG A 219 21.82 4.52 -4.23
N PRO A 220 21.89 5.62 -3.49
CA PRO A 220 21.17 6.83 -3.87
C PRO A 220 21.59 7.29 -5.27
N THR A 221 20.65 7.94 -5.96
CA THR A 221 20.85 8.44 -7.33
C THR A 221 20.61 9.94 -7.43
N PHE A 222 21.13 10.57 -8.50
CA PHE A 222 20.74 11.92 -8.93
C PHE A 222 19.71 11.90 -10.06
N GLU A 223 19.28 10.72 -10.49
CA GLU A 223 18.31 10.55 -11.55
C GLU A 223 16.90 10.63 -10.95
N SER A 224 16.28 11.82 -10.98
CA SER A 224 14.95 12.06 -10.43
C SER A 224 13.90 11.05 -10.93
N ASN A 225 13.93 10.73 -12.23
CA ASN A 225 12.97 9.77 -12.80
C ASN A 225 13.02 8.39 -12.11
N ALA A 226 14.22 7.93 -11.70
CA ALA A 226 14.34 6.65 -11.01
C ALA A 226 13.79 6.70 -9.57
N VAL A 227 13.81 7.89 -8.94
CA VAL A 227 13.27 8.10 -7.59
C VAL A 227 11.75 8.23 -7.62
N THR A 228 11.21 8.94 -8.61
CA THR A 228 9.79 9.28 -8.72
C THR A 228 8.98 8.28 -9.54
N GLU A 229 9.60 7.20 -10.02
CA GLU A 229 8.91 6.14 -10.74
C GLU A 229 7.93 5.39 -9.80
N PRO A 230 6.69 5.11 -10.23
CA PRO A 230 5.69 4.42 -9.39
C PRO A 230 6.19 3.11 -8.79
N ASN A 231 6.92 2.30 -9.55
CA ASN A 231 7.50 1.05 -9.06
C ASN A 231 8.46 1.25 -7.89
N ASN A 232 9.22 2.36 -7.86
CA ASN A 232 10.10 2.67 -6.74
C ASN A 232 9.31 2.90 -5.44
N PHE A 233 8.11 3.50 -5.52
CA PHE A 233 7.24 3.65 -4.35
C PHE A 233 6.70 2.30 -3.87
N VAL A 234 6.40 1.41 -4.79
CA VAL A 234 5.98 0.03 -4.45
C VAL A 234 7.10 -0.72 -3.75
N GLU A 235 8.35 -0.63 -4.21
CA GLU A 235 9.52 -1.22 -3.53
C GLU A 235 9.69 -0.62 -2.13
N HIS A 236 9.53 0.69 -1.98
CA HIS A 236 9.53 1.34 -0.67
C HIS A 236 8.36 0.91 0.22
N PHE A 237 7.22 0.54 -0.36
CA PHE A 237 6.08 0.03 0.38
C PHE A 237 6.32 -1.41 0.85
N ILE A 238 6.82 -2.28 -0.01
CA ILE A 238 6.98 -3.72 0.28
C ILE A 238 8.01 -3.93 1.39
N ASP A 239 9.20 -3.37 1.24
CA ASP A 239 10.32 -3.68 2.12
C ASP A 239 11.30 -2.52 2.34
N SER A 240 10.95 -1.30 1.93
CA SER A 240 11.80 -0.11 2.01
C SER A 240 13.12 -0.20 1.23
N SER A 241 13.22 -1.09 0.23
CA SER A 241 14.43 -1.28 -0.60
C SER A 241 14.52 -0.30 -1.77
N GLY A 242 13.54 0.54 -1.98
CA GLY A 242 13.54 1.52 -3.06
C GLY A 242 14.71 2.49 -3.03
N VAL A 243 14.98 3.11 -4.17
CA VAL A 243 16.05 4.09 -4.36
C VAL A 243 15.67 5.45 -3.80
N VAL A 244 16.59 6.11 -3.10
CA VAL A 244 16.44 7.49 -2.63
C VAL A 244 17.34 8.45 -3.43
N SER A 245 16.94 9.72 -3.49
CA SER A 245 17.77 10.76 -4.09
C SER A 245 18.98 11.10 -3.21
N TRP A 246 20.14 11.41 -3.82
CA TRP A 246 21.26 12.00 -3.08
C TRP A 246 20.90 13.34 -2.41
N ARG A 247 19.86 14.01 -2.90
CA ARG A 247 19.37 15.25 -2.31
C ARG A 247 18.85 15.04 -0.89
N PHE A 248 18.30 13.88 -0.59
CA PHE A 248 17.86 13.47 0.74
C PHE A 248 18.98 13.64 1.81
N PHE A 249 20.26 13.49 1.41
CA PHE A 249 21.43 13.62 2.28
C PHE A 249 22.12 14.99 2.17
N SER A 250 21.45 15.97 1.58
CA SER A 250 22.00 17.32 1.48
C SER A 250 22.29 17.90 2.88
N ALA A 251 23.46 18.56 3.03
CA ALA A 251 23.77 19.26 4.26
C ALA A 251 22.88 20.49 4.53
N ARG A 252 22.19 20.97 3.49
CA ARG A 252 21.17 22.01 3.61
C ARG A 252 19.81 21.36 3.44
N ALA A 253 19.06 21.26 4.52
CA ALA A 253 17.70 20.81 4.52
C ALA A 253 16.73 21.83 3.87
N ASP A 254 15.61 21.37 3.40
CA ASP A 254 14.57 22.22 2.80
C ASP A 254 13.68 22.87 3.85
N PHE A 255 13.71 22.40 5.10
CA PHE A 255 13.03 23.00 6.25
C PHE A 255 13.90 22.86 7.52
N GLU A 256 13.52 23.54 8.59
CA GLU A 256 14.24 23.47 9.87
C GLU A 256 13.65 22.36 10.74
N PHE A 257 14.49 21.68 11.53
CA PHE A 257 14.03 20.72 12.54
C PHE A 257 13.07 21.35 13.52
N VAL A 258 11.96 20.67 13.78
CA VAL A 258 10.99 21.03 14.81
C VAL A 258 10.85 19.86 15.79
N GLU A 259 11.10 20.11 17.07
CA GLU A 259 10.77 19.13 18.10
C GLU A 259 9.26 19.16 18.32
N TRP A 260 8.59 18.15 17.77
CA TRP A 260 7.13 18.02 17.83
C TRP A 260 6.70 17.00 18.89
N ASP A 261 5.50 17.16 19.39
CA ASP A 261 4.82 16.19 20.25
C ASP A 261 3.33 16.30 19.96
N PHE A 262 2.81 15.33 19.23
CA PHE A 262 1.38 15.22 18.92
C PHE A 262 0.61 14.41 19.96
N SER A 263 1.30 13.87 20.98
CA SER A 263 0.68 13.06 22.02
C SER A 263 -0.06 13.87 23.09
N GLY A 264 0.16 15.18 23.10
CA GLY A 264 -0.49 16.11 24.05
C GLY A 264 0.14 16.15 25.44
N GLN A 265 -0.30 17.11 26.27
CA GLN A 265 0.20 17.24 27.64
C GLN A 265 -0.70 16.44 28.60
N GLY A 266 -0.29 15.23 28.97
CA GLY A 266 -1.01 14.41 29.96
C GLY A 266 -0.61 12.95 29.95
N GLU A 267 -1.36 12.11 30.68
CA GLU A 267 -1.30 10.68 30.50
C GLU A 267 -1.94 10.35 29.13
N ASN A 268 -1.11 10.25 28.09
CA ASN A 268 -1.55 10.00 26.73
C ASN A 268 -2.36 8.72 26.66
N SER A 269 -3.62 8.85 26.38
CA SER A 269 -4.45 7.70 26.05
C SER A 269 -4.43 7.48 24.53
N ASN A 270 -4.49 6.23 24.11
CA ASN A 270 -4.66 5.90 22.68
C ASN A 270 -5.84 6.70 22.06
N ALA A 271 -6.82 7.12 22.88
CA ALA A 271 -7.95 7.93 22.42
C ALA A 271 -7.53 9.36 22.03
N ASP A 272 -6.62 9.98 22.78
CA ASP A 272 -6.09 11.30 22.47
C ASP A 272 -5.19 11.22 21.22
N GLU A 273 -4.39 10.17 21.12
CA GLU A 273 -3.54 9.90 19.97
C GLU A 273 -4.36 9.69 18.69
N ALA A 274 -5.42 8.86 18.75
CA ALA A 274 -6.32 8.66 17.63
C ALA A 274 -7.02 9.98 17.24
N ALA A 275 -7.52 10.73 18.21
CA ALA A 275 -8.18 12.02 17.96
C ALA A 275 -7.23 13.01 17.26
N THR A 276 -5.96 13.05 17.65
CA THR A 276 -4.95 13.89 17.02
C THR A 276 -4.73 13.49 15.56
N LEU A 277 -4.53 12.19 15.28
CA LEU A 277 -4.31 11.71 13.93
C LEU A 277 -5.52 11.93 13.02
N PHE A 278 -6.74 11.70 13.51
CA PHE A 278 -7.96 12.06 12.77
C PHE A 278 -8.07 13.56 12.53
N GLY A 279 -7.70 14.37 13.52
CA GLY A 279 -7.71 15.83 13.42
C GLY A 279 -6.80 16.36 12.31
N ILE A 280 -5.61 15.76 12.12
CA ILE A 280 -4.71 16.13 11.01
C ILE A 280 -5.39 15.87 9.66
N LEU A 281 -6.06 14.72 9.47
CA LEU A 281 -6.78 14.42 8.24
C LEU A 281 -7.98 15.36 8.01
N GLU A 282 -8.70 15.71 9.08
CA GLU A 282 -9.79 16.69 9.03
C GLU A 282 -9.28 18.08 8.62
N ASP A 283 -8.17 18.55 9.19
CA ASP A 283 -7.54 19.82 8.84
C ASP A 283 -7.05 19.84 7.37
N MET A 284 -6.65 18.67 6.84
CA MET A 284 -6.33 18.49 5.43
C MET A 284 -7.56 18.41 4.51
N GLY A 285 -8.78 18.38 5.08
CA GLY A 285 -10.02 18.22 4.34
C GLY A 285 -10.24 16.85 3.73
N LYS A 286 -9.62 15.80 4.30
CA LYS A 286 -9.74 14.42 3.81
C LYS A 286 -10.92 13.71 4.44
N GLU A 287 -11.69 12.99 3.64
CA GLU A 287 -12.73 12.08 4.13
C GLU A 287 -12.10 10.73 4.53
N VAL A 288 -12.55 10.19 5.65
CA VAL A 288 -12.04 8.95 6.22
C VAL A 288 -13.14 7.91 6.26
N TYR A 289 -12.84 6.71 5.79
CA TYR A 289 -13.76 5.56 5.75
C TYR A 289 -13.16 4.41 6.54
N MET A 290 -13.94 3.82 7.45
CA MET A 290 -13.46 2.77 8.34
C MET A 290 -14.36 1.55 8.36
N ALA A 291 -13.75 0.37 8.25
CA ALA A 291 -14.37 -0.92 8.56
C ALA A 291 -13.76 -1.50 9.84
N VAL A 292 -14.60 -2.14 10.65
CA VAL A 292 -14.20 -2.74 11.94
C VAL A 292 -14.55 -4.22 11.92
N TYR A 293 -13.65 -5.04 12.45
CA TYR A 293 -13.75 -6.49 12.51
C TYR A 293 -13.40 -6.95 13.93
N ASP A 294 -14.32 -7.70 14.58
CA ASP A 294 -14.19 -8.16 15.96
C ASP A 294 -14.45 -9.68 16.13
N GLN A 295 -14.58 -10.41 15.03
CA GLN A 295 -15.03 -11.80 15.03
C GLN A 295 -13.99 -12.79 15.56
N LEU A 296 -12.71 -12.41 15.62
CA LEU A 296 -11.61 -13.30 15.98
C LEU A 296 -11.08 -13.12 17.43
N GLY A 297 -11.80 -12.35 18.26
CA GLY A 297 -11.40 -12.10 19.65
C GLY A 297 -10.31 -11.03 19.84
N ALA A 298 -9.89 -10.40 18.76
CA ALA A 298 -9.15 -9.15 18.74
C ALA A 298 -9.95 -8.14 17.89
N THR A 299 -9.74 -6.86 18.12
CA THR A 299 -10.37 -5.83 17.28
C THR A 299 -9.41 -5.44 16.16
N ALA A 300 -9.85 -5.56 14.93
CA ALA A 300 -9.12 -5.07 13.77
C ALA A 300 -9.93 -3.96 13.09
N CYS A 301 -9.26 -3.05 12.42
CA CYS A 301 -9.90 -2.10 11.54
C CYS A 301 -9.10 -1.93 10.25
N ARG A 302 -9.80 -1.45 9.24
CA ARG A 302 -9.19 -0.93 8.01
C ARG A 302 -9.69 0.48 7.79
N ILE A 303 -8.77 1.39 7.56
CA ILE A 303 -9.04 2.80 7.29
C ILE A 303 -8.61 3.09 5.85
N LEU A 304 -9.51 3.70 5.07
CA LEU A 304 -9.24 4.20 3.73
C LEU A 304 -9.37 5.72 3.76
N VAL A 305 -8.40 6.40 3.21
CA VAL A 305 -8.38 7.87 3.04
C VAL A 305 -8.17 8.13 1.54
N PRO A 306 -9.25 8.24 0.75
CA PRO A 306 -9.16 8.46 -0.69
C PRO A 306 -8.33 9.70 -1.04
N ASP A 307 -7.50 9.57 -2.10
CA ASP A 307 -6.52 10.59 -2.52
C ASP A 307 -5.44 10.89 -1.45
N TYR A 308 -5.12 9.88 -0.61
CA TYR A 308 -4.06 10.01 0.38
C TYR A 308 -3.41 8.68 0.78
N SER A 309 -4.19 7.63 0.95
CA SER A 309 -3.69 6.34 1.46
C SER A 309 -3.55 5.24 0.38
N GLU A 310 -3.71 5.57 -0.89
CA GLU A 310 -3.41 4.68 -1.99
C GLU A 310 -1.90 4.40 -2.06
N VAL A 311 -1.56 3.16 -2.36
CA VAL A 311 -0.17 2.72 -2.62
C VAL A 311 0.16 2.86 -4.09
N TYR A 312 -0.80 2.47 -4.94
CA TYR A 312 -0.69 2.59 -6.40
C TYR A 312 -1.42 3.83 -6.90
N PRO A 313 -1.01 4.39 -8.05
CA PRO A 313 -1.71 5.48 -8.71
C PRO A 313 -3.18 5.13 -9.00
N VAL A 314 -4.06 6.10 -8.92
CA VAL A 314 -5.50 5.91 -9.17
C VAL A 314 -5.76 5.45 -10.62
N GLU A 315 -4.93 5.88 -11.54
CA GLU A 315 -4.96 5.50 -12.96
C GLU A 315 -4.83 4.00 -13.16
N ASP A 316 -4.13 3.30 -12.27
CA ASP A 316 -3.95 1.85 -12.33
C ASP A 316 -5.26 1.08 -12.23
N LEU A 317 -6.32 1.67 -11.69
CA LEU A 317 -7.67 1.09 -11.77
C LEU A 317 -8.16 0.84 -13.19
N ILE A 318 -7.63 1.53 -14.17
CA ILE A 318 -8.02 1.40 -15.58
C ILE A 318 -6.89 0.76 -16.38
N TRP A 319 -5.64 1.21 -16.17
CA TRP A 319 -4.49 0.87 -17.00
C TRP A 319 -3.76 -0.39 -16.55
N ASP A 320 -3.67 -0.64 -15.24
CA ASP A 320 -2.92 -1.78 -14.67
C ASP A 320 -3.72 -2.65 -13.71
N ASN A 321 -5.02 -2.57 -13.78
CA ASN A 321 -5.95 -3.34 -12.97
C ASN A 321 -5.82 -4.84 -13.27
N THR A 322 -5.82 -5.67 -12.22
CA THR A 322 -5.81 -7.14 -12.30
C THR A 322 -6.97 -7.73 -13.12
N ASN A 323 -8.02 -6.93 -13.39
CA ASN A 323 -9.14 -7.31 -14.25
C ASN A 323 -8.87 -7.24 -15.76
N LYS A 324 -7.71 -6.77 -16.23
CA LYS A 324 -7.32 -6.90 -17.64
C LYS A 324 -7.49 -8.33 -18.15
N ALA A 325 -7.27 -9.27 -17.26
CA ALA A 325 -7.41 -10.70 -17.51
C ALA A 325 -8.85 -11.17 -17.83
N LEU A 326 -9.89 -10.40 -17.56
CA LEU A 326 -11.27 -10.84 -17.85
C LEU A 326 -11.48 -11.25 -19.30
N ALA A 327 -10.78 -10.57 -20.22
CA ALA A 327 -10.83 -10.89 -21.65
C ALA A 327 -10.22 -12.26 -21.99
N PHE A 328 -9.31 -12.75 -21.18
CA PHE A 328 -8.49 -13.95 -21.47
C PHE A 328 -8.79 -15.11 -20.53
N ARG A 329 -9.19 -14.84 -19.30
CA ARG A 329 -9.31 -15.82 -18.22
C ARG A 329 -10.11 -17.06 -18.58
N ALA A 330 -11.28 -16.89 -19.20
CA ALA A 330 -12.13 -18.02 -19.56
C ALA A 330 -11.47 -18.96 -20.57
N ASP A 331 -10.78 -18.40 -21.56
CA ASP A 331 -10.12 -19.16 -22.62
C ASP A 331 -8.84 -19.82 -22.10
N ILE A 332 -8.03 -19.09 -21.31
CA ILE A 332 -6.82 -19.64 -20.67
C ILE A 332 -7.18 -20.83 -19.77
N LEU A 333 -8.19 -20.72 -18.92
CA LEU A 333 -8.64 -21.84 -18.07
C LEU A 333 -9.21 -23.03 -18.85
N ASN A 334 -9.64 -22.83 -20.10
CA ASN A 334 -10.23 -23.83 -20.95
C ASN A 334 -9.39 -24.11 -22.23
N LEU A 335 -8.09 -23.79 -22.23
CA LEU A 335 -7.21 -24.01 -23.39
C LEU A 335 -7.39 -25.39 -24.05
N HIS A 336 -7.51 -26.43 -23.24
CA HIS A 336 -7.70 -27.82 -23.70
C HIS A 336 -9.01 -28.07 -24.43
N ARG A 337 -9.94 -27.10 -24.44
CA ARG A 337 -11.24 -27.18 -25.12
C ARG A 337 -11.31 -26.29 -26.37
N LEU A 338 -10.33 -25.43 -26.56
CA LEU A 338 -10.29 -24.55 -27.73
C LEU A 338 -9.88 -25.36 -28.95
N ASP A 339 -10.51 -25.07 -30.08
CA ASP A 339 -10.07 -25.51 -31.39
C ASP A 339 -9.02 -24.54 -31.97
N ASP A 340 -8.46 -24.85 -33.13
CA ASP A 340 -7.40 -24.03 -33.75
C ASP A 340 -7.85 -22.57 -33.94
N ALA A 341 -9.11 -22.34 -34.31
CA ALA A 341 -9.64 -21.00 -34.48
C ALA A 341 -9.78 -20.25 -33.13
N GLY A 342 -10.13 -20.95 -32.05
CA GLY A 342 -10.20 -20.41 -30.71
C GLY A 342 -8.82 -20.04 -30.17
N LEU A 343 -7.80 -20.86 -30.45
CA LEU A 343 -6.41 -20.60 -30.08
C LEU A 343 -5.85 -19.39 -30.84
N GLU A 344 -6.08 -19.31 -32.17
CA GLU A 344 -5.71 -18.16 -32.98
C GLU A 344 -6.35 -16.86 -32.47
N ALA A 345 -7.63 -16.88 -32.14
CA ALA A 345 -8.34 -15.72 -31.60
C ALA A 345 -7.86 -15.31 -30.21
N LEU A 346 -7.42 -16.23 -29.36
CA LEU A 346 -6.82 -15.94 -28.09
C LEU A 346 -5.44 -15.28 -28.28
N LEU A 347 -4.62 -15.83 -29.16
CA LEU A 347 -3.30 -15.30 -29.49
C LEU A 347 -3.39 -13.85 -30.02
N GLU A 348 -4.26 -13.61 -31.01
CA GLU A 348 -4.49 -12.28 -31.57
C GLU A 348 -4.86 -11.26 -30.48
N ARG A 349 -5.74 -11.63 -29.54
CA ARG A 349 -6.13 -10.75 -28.43
C ARG A 349 -5.00 -10.50 -27.42
N LEU A 350 -4.16 -11.50 -27.16
CA LEU A 350 -2.99 -11.33 -26.30
C LEU A 350 -1.95 -10.42 -26.95
N GLU A 351 -1.68 -10.59 -28.24
CA GLU A 351 -0.78 -9.71 -29.00
C GLU A 351 -1.31 -8.26 -29.04
N ASP A 352 -2.62 -8.07 -29.25
CA ASP A 352 -3.25 -6.74 -29.29
C ASP A 352 -3.34 -6.06 -27.90
N SER A 353 -3.15 -6.80 -26.82
CA SER A 353 -3.33 -6.27 -25.44
C SER A 353 -2.15 -5.44 -24.93
N GLU A 354 -1.02 -5.44 -25.64
CA GLU A 354 0.23 -4.78 -25.22
C GLU A 354 0.74 -5.24 -23.83
N LEU A 355 0.32 -6.42 -23.36
CA LEU A 355 0.82 -7.01 -22.12
C LEU A 355 2.28 -7.45 -22.31
N ASP A 356 3.08 -7.36 -21.24
CA ASP A 356 4.46 -7.82 -21.26
C ASP A 356 4.53 -9.36 -21.43
N ASP A 357 5.34 -9.81 -22.37
CA ASP A 357 5.57 -11.23 -22.68
C ASP A 357 5.99 -12.07 -21.46
N TYR A 358 6.62 -11.44 -20.47
CA TYR A 358 7.08 -12.08 -19.24
C TYR A 358 6.08 -11.97 -18.08
N THR A 359 4.89 -11.42 -18.31
CA THR A 359 3.83 -11.43 -17.30
C THR A 359 3.41 -12.86 -16.98
N ASP A 360 3.41 -13.22 -15.70
CA ASP A 360 2.98 -14.53 -15.23
C ASP A 360 1.49 -14.73 -15.50
N ILE A 361 1.15 -15.85 -16.12
CA ILE A 361 -0.25 -16.20 -16.43
C ILE A 361 -1.10 -16.27 -15.16
N ILE A 362 -0.56 -16.79 -14.07
CA ILE A 362 -1.29 -16.89 -12.80
C ILE A 362 -1.66 -15.50 -12.25
N THR A 363 -0.75 -14.55 -12.34
CA THR A 363 -0.99 -13.15 -11.98
C THR A 363 -2.04 -12.53 -12.90
N LEU A 364 -1.88 -12.73 -14.21
CA LEU A 364 -2.83 -12.22 -15.20
C LEU A 364 -4.26 -12.72 -14.95
N ILE A 365 -4.48 -14.00 -14.70
CA ILE A 365 -5.83 -14.57 -14.50
C ILE A 365 -6.31 -14.55 -13.05
N GLY A 366 -5.56 -13.96 -12.12
CA GLY A 366 -5.93 -13.80 -10.72
C GLY A 366 -6.19 -15.14 -10.00
N ILE A 367 -5.28 -16.10 -10.18
CA ILE A 367 -5.35 -17.43 -9.55
C ILE A 367 -4.01 -17.70 -8.86
N GLU A 368 -4.08 -18.15 -7.61
CA GLU A 368 -2.89 -18.57 -6.88
C GLU A 368 -2.55 -20.03 -7.20
N PHE A 369 -1.35 -20.26 -7.69
CA PHE A 369 -0.77 -21.59 -7.92
C PHE A 369 0.54 -21.73 -7.15
N ASP A 370 0.94 -22.98 -6.88
CA ASP A 370 2.29 -23.28 -6.39
C ASP A 370 3.30 -22.92 -7.49
N GLU A 371 4.25 -22.04 -7.18
CA GLU A 371 5.33 -21.60 -8.08
C GLU A 371 6.15 -22.75 -8.67
N ASN A 372 6.13 -23.92 -8.04
CA ASN A 372 6.81 -25.13 -8.53
C ASN A 372 5.99 -25.94 -9.54
N THR A 373 4.78 -25.50 -9.87
CA THR A 373 3.95 -26.13 -10.89
C THR A 373 4.22 -25.55 -12.29
N ALA A 374 3.86 -26.27 -13.33
CA ALA A 374 3.97 -25.77 -14.70
C ALA A 374 3.14 -24.48 -14.91
N TRP A 375 1.98 -24.37 -14.27
CA TRP A 375 1.16 -23.16 -14.31
C TRP A 375 1.79 -21.99 -13.55
N GLY A 376 2.43 -22.25 -12.42
CA GLY A 376 3.12 -21.24 -11.63
C GLY A 376 4.35 -20.62 -12.28
N GLN A 377 4.84 -21.25 -13.37
CA GLN A 377 6.02 -20.80 -14.11
C GLN A 377 5.69 -20.34 -15.53
N LEU A 378 4.41 -20.37 -15.93
CA LEU A 378 3.99 -20.06 -17.29
C LEU A 378 3.83 -18.55 -17.46
N THR A 379 4.52 -17.98 -18.44
CA THR A 379 4.39 -16.58 -18.88
C THR A 379 3.48 -16.47 -20.12
N ILE A 380 3.11 -15.25 -20.49
CA ILE A 380 2.34 -14.99 -21.72
C ILE A 380 3.10 -15.54 -22.94
N LEU A 381 4.42 -15.33 -23.01
CA LEU A 381 5.25 -15.83 -24.11
C LEU A 381 5.25 -17.37 -24.24
N GLU A 382 5.08 -18.07 -23.11
CA GLU A 382 5.11 -19.53 -23.07
C GLU A 382 3.72 -20.17 -23.22
N LEU A 383 2.66 -19.41 -23.05
CA LEU A 383 1.27 -19.82 -23.20
C LEU A 383 0.95 -20.14 -24.65
#